data_40a1452ff8cf67b1c6bf4d1d81150fc1
#
_entry.id   40a1452ff8cf67b1c6bf4d1d81150fc1
#
_cell.length_a   1.000
_cell.length_b   1.000
_cell.length_c   1.000
_cell.angle_alpha   90.00
_cell.angle_beta   90.00
_cell.angle_gamma   90.00
#
_symmetry.space_group_name_H-M   'P 1'
#
loop_
_entity.id
_entity.type
_entity.pdbx_description
1 polymer ?
#
loop_
_entity_poly.entity_id
_entity_poly.type
_entity_poly.pdbx_seq_one_letter_code
_entity_poly.pdbx_strand_id
1 'polypeptide(L)'
;SGHGSKHPFQVSVRKPDHPIMKGIPAKWMHGKDELYHNMRGPAKNLTILSSAFSDPKQRGTGEHEPITYEVKYGKGRVIVTTMGHFWNGQTEWDGLHCVGFQTIFARSVEYAARGKVTLPIPPGFPKAKEASIRDPFRVGWTGTNEKQSGKTSAQAKKEKNPYAVLTPQEELETFELTPGYVAELVAAEPLVQEPVVTVWDGNG
;
A
#
# COMPACT_ATOMS: atom_id res chain seq x y z
N SER A 1 4.96 -19.63 -0.91
CA SER A 1 3.92 -18.78 -0.29
C SER A 1 2.59 -19.02 -0.96
N GLY A 2 1.52 -18.86 -0.22
CA GLY A 2 0.15 -18.91 -0.68
C GLY A 2 -0.67 -17.84 0.03
N HIS A 3 -1.96 -17.78 -0.22
CA HIS A 3 -2.89 -16.89 0.46
C HIS A 3 -4.26 -17.56 0.64
N GLY A 4 -5.01 -17.10 1.61
CA GLY A 4 -6.40 -17.46 1.81
C GLY A 4 -7.34 -16.81 0.80
N SER A 5 -8.65 -16.98 1.03
CA SER A 5 -9.66 -16.23 0.31
C SER A 5 -9.56 -14.75 0.64
N LYS A 6 -9.92 -13.88 -0.29
CA LYS A 6 -9.94 -12.42 -0.07
C LYS A 6 -11.03 -12.06 0.94
N HIS A 7 -10.65 -11.46 2.07
CA HIS A 7 -11.55 -11.10 3.17
C HIS A 7 -10.94 -9.98 4.05
N PRO A 8 -11.74 -9.24 4.83
CA PRO A 8 -11.20 -8.35 5.86
C PRO A 8 -10.55 -9.17 6.98
N PHE A 9 -9.40 -8.72 7.49
CA PHE A 9 -8.74 -9.39 8.60
C PHE A 9 -8.22 -8.41 9.65
N GLN A 10 -8.19 -8.86 10.91
CA GLN A 10 -7.69 -8.04 12.01
C GLN A 10 -6.18 -8.09 12.08
N VAL A 11 -5.56 -6.92 12.02
CA VAL A 11 -4.13 -6.74 12.21
C VAL A 11 -3.81 -6.56 13.69
N SER A 12 -2.80 -7.28 14.18
CA SER A 12 -2.25 -7.18 15.53
C SER A 12 -0.86 -6.55 15.47
N VAL A 13 -0.66 -5.43 16.16
CA VAL A 13 0.64 -4.79 16.30
C VAL A 13 1.52 -5.62 17.25
N ARG A 14 2.74 -5.95 16.83
CA ARG A 14 3.69 -6.77 17.58
C ARG A 14 4.84 -5.97 18.20
N LYS A 15 5.14 -4.79 17.64
CA LYS A 15 6.19 -3.88 18.13
C LYS A 15 5.65 -2.46 18.22
N PRO A 16 4.86 -2.13 19.27
CA PRO A 16 4.22 -0.82 19.40
C PRO A 16 5.22 0.33 19.54
N ASP A 17 6.42 0.06 20.05
CA ASP A 17 7.48 1.07 20.20
C ASP A 17 8.27 1.34 18.93
N HIS A 18 8.10 0.52 17.89
CA HIS A 18 8.77 0.73 16.62
C HIS A 18 8.26 2.03 15.95
N PRO A 19 9.13 2.88 15.37
CA PRO A 19 8.72 4.17 14.79
C PRO A 19 7.52 4.10 13.85
N ILE A 20 7.46 3.06 12.99
CA ILE A 20 6.32 2.84 12.07
C ILE A 20 5.02 2.60 12.86
N MET A 21 5.08 1.83 13.96
CA MET A 21 3.91 1.38 14.71
C MET A 21 3.51 2.29 15.88
N LYS A 22 4.38 3.23 16.25
CA LYS A 22 4.15 4.11 17.40
C LYS A 22 2.82 4.87 17.27
N GLY A 23 1.95 4.69 18.26
CA GLY A 23 0.61 5.29 18.33
C GLY A 23 -0.46 4.55 17.49
N ILE A 24 -0.11 3.56 16.68
CA ILE A 24 -1.08 2.69 15.99
C ILE A 24 -1.82 1.86 17.04
N PRO A 25 -3.16 1.73 16.99
CA PRO A 25 -3.92 0.87 17.89
C PRO A 25 -3.39 -0.58 17.87
N ALA A 26 -3.36 -1.23 19.04
CA ALA A 26 -2.86 -2.60 19.17
C ALA A 26 -3.53 -3.61 18.23
N LYS A 27 -4.79 -3.34 17.88
CA LYS A 27 -5.59 -4.12 16.92
C LYS A 27 -6.40 -3.17 16.05
N TRP A 28 -6.41 -3.43 14.73
CA TRP A 28 -7.21 -2.69 13.78
C TRP A 28 -7.65 -3.60 12.60
N MET A 29 -8.72 -3.26 11.92
CA MET A 29 -9.28 -4.06 10.82
C MET A 29 -8.72 -3.57 9.48
N HIS A 30 -8.08 -4.47 8.75
CA HIS A 30 -7.71 -4.23 7.35
C HIS A 30 -8.92 -4.45 6.44
N GLY A 31 -8.95 -3.76 5.32
CA GLY A 31 -9.95 -3.95 4.26
C GLY A 31 -9.86 -5.34 3.64
N LYS A 32 -10.79 -5.63 2.74
CA LYS A 32 -10.86 -6.91 2.02
C LYS A 32 -9.62 -7.10 1.16
N ASP A 33 -8.79 -8.09 1.52
CA ASP A 33 -7.48 -8.32 0.91
C ASP A 33 -7.09 -9.81 1.00
N GLU A 34 -5.99 -10.19 0.39
CA GLU A 34 -5.38 -11.50 0.48
C GLU A 34 -4.41 -11.57 1.67
N LEU A 35 -4.70 -12.41 2.66
CA LEU A 35 -3.75 -12.67 3.72
C LEU A 35 -2.76 -13.76 3.28
N TYR A 36 -1.52 -13.36 3.04
CA TYR A 36 -0.44 -14.27 2.65
C TYR A 36 0.02 -15.11 3.83
N HIS A 37 0.34 -16.35 3.54
CA HIS A 37 0.83 -17.36 4.50
C HIS A 37 1.90 -18.26 3.90
N ASN A 38 2.53 -19.11 4.73
CA ASN A 38 3.59 -20.02 4.31
C ASN A 38 4.70 -19.30 3.52
N MET A 39 5.13 -18.14 4.00
CA MET A 39 6.20 -17.39 3.35
C MET A 39 7.51 -18.20 3.44
N ARG A 40 8.30 -18.15 2.36
CA ARG A 40 9.57 -18.87 2.31
C ARG A 40 10.60 -18.21 3.22
N GLY A 41 11.31 -19.03 3.98
CA GLY A 41 12.38 -18.66 4.89
C GLY A 41 13.52 -19.66 4.87
N PRO A 42 14.45 -19.59 5.83
CA PRO A 42 14.47 -18.70 6.97
C PRO A 42 15.00 -17.28 6.62
N ALA A 43 14.29 -16.25 7.07
CA ALA A 43 14.80 -14.89 7.04
C ALA A 43 15.64 -14.60 8.29
N LYS A 44 16.82 -13.98 8.10
CA LYS A 44 17.70 -13.54 9.19
C LYS A 44 17.45 -12.06 9.47
N ASN A 45 17.74 -11.65 10.72
CA ASN A 45 17.64 -10.24 11.16
C ASN A 45 16.23 -9.64 10.96
N LEU A 46 15.20 -10.45 11.17
CA LEU A 46 13.80 -10.13 11.00
C LEU A 46 13.19 -9.58 12.28
N THR A 47 12.49 -8.46 12.19
CA THR A 47 11.62 -7.92 13.25
C THR A 47 10.19 -7.86 12.75
N ILE A 48 9.31 -8.68 13.31
CA ILE A 48 7.87 -8.65 12.95
C ILE A 48 7.23 -7.45 13.64
N LEU A 49 6.68 -6.53 12.86
CA LEU A 49 6.00 -5.32 13.32
C LEU A 49 4.51 -5.55 13.52
N SER A 50 3.89 -6.31 12.63
CA SER A 50 2.47 -6.70 12.75
C SER A 50 2.22 -8.07 12.15
N SER A 51 1.12 -8.71 12.61
CA SER A 51 0.66 -10.00 12.11
C SER A 51 -0.87 -10.03 12.03
N ALA A 52 -1.41 -11.01 11.29
CA ALA A 52 -2.83 -11.30 11.27
C ALA A 52 -3.08 -12.80 11.39
N PHE A 53 -4.22 -13.19 11.98
CA PHE A 53 -4.62 -14.59 12.09
C PHE A 53 -5.15 -15.10 10.74
N SER A 54 -4.53 -16.13 10.22
CA SER A 54 -4.89 -16.76 8.95
C SER A 54 -5.98 -17.80 9.19
N ASP A 55 -7.24 -17.36 9.09
CA ASP A 55 -8.41 -18.18 9.46
C ASP A 55 -8.57 -19.41 8.54
N PRO A 56 -8.63 -20.62 9.06
CA PRO A 56 -8.90 -21.84 8.28
C PRO A 56 -10.21 -21.78 7.50
N LYS A 57 -11.23 -21.07 8.00
CA LYS A 57 -12.50 -20.85 7.28
C LYS A 57 -12.32 -20.04 6.00
N GLN A 58 -11.23 -19.29 5.91
CA GLN A 58 -10.84 -18.51 4.73
C GLN A 58 -9.69 -19.19 3.96
N ARG A 59 -9.52 -20.50 4.09
CA ARG A 59 -8.42 -21.29 3.53
C ARG A 59 -7.05 -20.90 4.09
N GLY A 60 -7.02 -20.41 5.31
CA GLY A 60 -5.82 -20.02 6.03
C GLY A 60 -5.17 -21.20 6.78
N THR A 61 -4.05 -20.90 7.44
CA THR A 61 -3.20 -21.88 8.14
C THR A 61 -3.62 -22.19 9.58
N GLY A 62 -4.46 -21.35 10.20
CA GLY A 62 -4.76 -21.41 11.62
C GLY A 62 -3.72 -20.73 12.51
N GLU A 63 -2.75 -20.04 11.92
CA GLU A 63 -1.65 -19.38 12.61
C GLU A 63 -1.65 -17.86 12.39
N HIS A 64 -0.86 -17.17 13.22
CA HIS A 64 -0.59 -15.76 13.00
C HIS A 64 0.55 -15.55 11.99
N GLU A 65 0.20 -15.05 10.84
CA GLU A 65 1.16 -14.77 9.76
C GLU A 65 1.73 -13.34 9.87
N PRO A 66 3.04 -13.14 9.66
CA PRO A 66 3.63 -11.81 9.64
C PRO A 66 3.17 -11.06 8.38
N ILE A 67 2.72 -9.81 8.55
CA ILE A 67 2.21 -8.99 7.45
C ILE A 67 2.97 -7.68 7.25
N THR A 68 3.63 -7.18 8.30
CA THR A 68 4.58 -6.07 8.18
C THR A 68 5.81 -6.43 9.01
N TYR A 69 6.99 -6.32 8.41
CA TYR A 69 8.23 -6.64 9.10
C TYR A 69 9.42 -5.84 8.56
N GLU A 70 10.42 -5.64 9.42
CA GLU A 70 11.71 -5.06 9.06
C GLU A 70 12.76 -6.15 8.91
N VAL A 71 13.58 -6.05 7.89
CA VAL A 71 14.82 -6.81 7.71
C VAL A 71 15.99 -5.85 7.72
N LYS A 72 16.96 -6.05 8.62
CA LYS A 72 18.21 -5.31 8.62
C LYS A 72 19.17 -5.93 7.61
N TYR A 73 19.58 -5.14 6.63
CA TYR A 73 20.53 -5.56 5.61
C TYR A 73 21.70 -4.59 5.55
N GLY A 74 22.87 -5.02 6.09
CA GLY A 74 24.03 -4.14 6.24
C GLY A 74 23.68 -2.91 7.09
N LYS A 75 23.92 -1.72 6.54
CA LYS A 75 23.55 -0.43 7.15
C LYS A 75 22.15 0.03 6.76
N GLY A 76 21.49 -0.70 5.86
CA GLY A 76 20.16 -0.38 5.34
C GLY A 76 19.03 -1.01 6.14
N ARG A 77 17.83 -0.55 5.83
CA ARG A 77 16.56 -1.04 6.36
C ARG A 77 15.65 -1.45 5.20
N VAL A 78 15.10 -2.64 5.26
CA VAL A 78 14.10 -3.12 4.30
C VAL A 78 12.80 -3.32 5.07
N ILE A 79 11.76 -2.62 4.67
CA ILE A 79 10.42 -2.80 5.23
C ILE A 79 9.57 -3.52 4.20
N VAL A 80 8.95 -4.61 4.63
CA VAL A 80 8.07 -5.43 3.80
C VAL A 80 6.67 -5.36 4.37
N THR A 81 5.69 -5.20 3.51
CA THR A 81 4.28 -5.41 3.81
C THR A 81 3.67 -6.36 2.79
N THR A 82 2.79 -7.24 3.25
CA THR A 82 2.03 -8.18 2.42
C THR A 82 0.56 -7.76 2.32
N MET A 83 0.28 -6.48 2.49
CA MET A 83 -1.04 -5.87 2.34
C MET A 83 -1.10 -5.02 1.06
N GLY A 84 -2.30 -4.72 0.60
CA GLY A 84 -2.52 -3.79 -0.51
C GLY A 84 -2.45 -4.46 -1.89
N HIS A 85 -2.93 -5.70 -2.01
CA HIS A 85 -2.92 -6.42 -3.28
C HIS A 85 -3.96 -5.90 -4.25
N PHE A 86 -3.55 -5.85 -5.52
CA PHE A 86 -4.46 -5.67 -6.64
C PHE A 86 -3.89 -6.39 -7.88
N TRP A 87 -4.77 -6.68 -8.84
CA TRP A 87 -4.39 -7.27 -10.14
C TRP A 87 -5.29 -6.74 -11.25
N ASN A 88 -4.87 -6.96 -12.47
CA ASN A 88 -5.64 -6.53 -13.64
C ASN A 88 -7.04 -7.16 -13.64
N GLY A 89 -8.06 -6.34 -13.89
CA GLY A 89 -9.47 -6.75 -13.86
C GLY A 89 -10.12 -6.79 -12.47
N GLN A 90 -9.42 -6.43 -11.41
CA GLN A 90 -10.00 -6.29 -10.08
C GLN A 90 -10.94 -5.09 -10.02
N THR A 91 -12.13 -5.28 -9.42
CA THR A 91 -13.16 -4.24 -9.26
C THR A 91 -13.27 -3.73 -7.82
N GLU A 92 -12.66 -4.42 -6.85
CA GLU A 92 -12.68 -4.06 -5.43
C GLU A 92 -11.26 -3.75 -4.96
N TRP A 93 -11.07 -2.59 -4.38
CA TRP A 93 -9.77 -2.02 -4.01
C TRP A 93 -9.62 -1.81 -2.50
N ASP A 94 -10.44 -2.46 -1.69
CA ASP A 94 -10.51 -2.24 -0.24
C ASP A 94 -9.16 -2.40 0.46
N GLY A 95 -8.37 -3.40 0.08
CA GLY A 95 -7.04 -3.61 0.63
C GLY A 95 -6.12 -2.40 0.37
N LEU A 96 -6.06 -1.93 -0.86
CA LEU A 96 -5.25 -0.78 -1.27
C LEU A 96 -5.79 0.54 -0.69
N HIS A 97 -7.11 0.70 -0.65
CA HIS A 97 -7.78 1.90 -0.16
C HIS A 97 -7.96 1.91 1.37
N CYS A 98 -7.50 0.88 2.09
CA CYS A 98 -7.57 0.83 3.54
C CYS A 98 -6.66 1.90 4.17
N VAL A 99 -7.23 2.81 4.96
CA VAL A 99 -6.50 3.88 5.64
C VAL A 99 -5.37 3.33 6.51
N GLY A 100 -5.57 2.16 7.14
CA GLY A 100 -4.54 1.50 7.93
C GLY A 100 -3.34 1.08 7.09
N PHE A 101 -3.58 0.45 5.93
CA PHE A 101 -2.52 0.10 4.99
C PHE A 101 -1.78 1.34 4.47
N GLN A 102 -2.50 2.34 3.99
CA GLN A 102 -1.91 3.58 3.45
C GLN A 102 -1.06 4.30 4.50
N THR A 103 -1.52 4.35 5.75
CA THR A 103 -0.76 4.93 6.85
C THR A 103 0.53 4.17 7.12
N ILE A 104 0.47 2.83 7.23
CA ILE A 104 1.65 2.00 7.48
C ILE A 104 2.61 2.08 6.31
N PHE A 105 2.13 2.05 5.08
CA PHE A 105 2.94 2.16 3.88
C PHE A 105 3.70 3.49 3.85
N ALA A 106 3.01 4.63 4.00
CA ALA A 106 3.63 5.95 4.00
C ALA A 106 4.69 6.11 5.11
N ARG A 107 4.36 5.65 6.34
CA ARG A 107 5.30 5.65 7.48
C ARG A 107 6.48 4.71 7.25
N SER A 108 6.28 3.60 6.56
CA SER A 108 7.37 2.67 6.19
C SER A 108 8.33 3.30 5.21
N VAL A 109 7.83 4.02 4.20
CA VAL A 109 8.67 4.77 3.24
C VAL A 109 9.47 5.84 3.96
N GLU A 110 8.86 6.64 4.83
CA GLU A 110 9.55 7.67 5.61
C GLU A 110 10.64 7.05 6.50
N TYR A 111 10.31 5.97 7.20
CA TYR A 111 11.26 5.29 8.07
C TYR A 111 12.44 4.66 7.30
N ALA A 112 12.17 4.01 6.18
CA ALA A 112 13.21 3.41 5.35
C ALA A 112 14.20 4.48 4.86
N ALA A 113 13.70 5.63 4.42
CA ALA A 113 14.50 6.73 3.91
C ALA A 113 15.27 7.47 5.01
N ARG A 114 14.65 7.75 6.16
CA ARG A 114 15.16 8.73 7.15
C ARG A 114 15.47 8.13 8.53
N GLY A 115 15.09 6.88 8.80
CA GLY A 115 15.23 6.22 10.11
C GLY A 115 14.30 6.76 11.20
N LYS A 116 13.35 7.61 10.84
CA LYS A 116 12.36 8.21 11.75
C LYS A 116 11.02 8.36 11.06
N VAL A 117 9.96 8.49 11.84
CA VAL A 117 8.59 8.73 11.36
C VAL A 117 8.05 10.00 11.99
N THR A 118 7.64 10.94 11.15
CA THR A 118 6.99 12.19 11.53
C THR A 118 5.52 12.23 11.11
N LEU A 119 5.13 11.39 10.15
CA LEU A 119 3.75 11.29 9.67
C LEU A 119 2.79 10.90 10.81
N PRO A 120 1.76 11.71 11.07
CA PRO A 120 0.76 11.41 12.10
C PRO A 120 -0.12 10.23 11.67
N ILE A 121 -0.84 9.68 12.65
CA ILE A 121 -1.95 8.76 12.37
C ILE A 121 -3.14 9.63 11.96
N PRO A 122 -3.73 9.41 10.77
CA PRO A 122 -4.81 10.25 10.29
C PRO A 122 -6.09 10.03 11.10
N PRO A 123 -6.97 11.04 11.17
CA PRO A 123 -8.34 10.86 11.61
C PRO A 123 -9.02 9.77 10.77
N GLY A 124 -9.81 8.92 11.41
CA GLY A 124 -10.48 7.80 10.73
C GLY A 124 -9.57 6.60 10.47
N PHE A 125 -8.46 6.45 11.19
CA PHE A 125 -7.72 5.18 11.23
C PHE A 125 -8.65 4.04 11.63
N PRO A 126 -8.51 2.81 11.06
CA PRO A 126 -9.42 1.70 11.32
C PRO A 126 -9.52 1.34 12.80
N LYS A 127 -10.71 0.93 13.23
CA LYS A 127 -10.95 0.36 14.56
C LYS A 127 -10.67 -1.14 14.57
N ALA A 128 -10.69 -1.75 15.76
CA ALA A 128 -10.40 -3.18 15.92
C ALA A 128 -11.35 -4.12 15.14
N LYS A 129 -12.60 -3.71 14.87
CA LYS A 129 -13.63 -4.50 14.20
C LYS A 129 -14.21 -3.85 12.95
N GLU A 130 -13.68 -2.70 12.55
CA GLU A 130 -14.23 -1.90 11.47
C GLU A 130 -13.10 -1.34 10.61
N ALA A 131 -13.05 -1.75 9.35
CA ALA A 131 -12.12 -1.20 8.37
C ALA A 131 -12.51 0.22 7.99
N SER A 132 -11.54 1.04 7.63
CA SER A 132 -11.75 2.37 7.07
C SER A 132 -11.18 2.39 5.65
N ILE A 133 -12.07 2.55 4.67
CA ILE A 133 -11.71 2.51 3.25
C ILE A 133 -11.84 3.91 2.69
N ARG A 134 -10.78 4.37 2.02
CA ARG A 134 -10.72 5.69 1.36
C ARG A 134 -10.02 5.57 0.03
N ASP A 135 -10.64 6.13 -0.98
CA ASP A 135 -9.98 6.35 -2.25
C ASP A 135 -9.07 7.60 -2.14
N PRO A 136 -7.74 7.44 -2.15
CA PRO A 136 -6.81 8.57 -2.03
C PRO A 136 -6.82 9.47 -3.28
N PHE A 137 -7.35 8.97 -4.41
CA PHE A 137 -7.36 9.69 -5.68
C PHE A 137 -8.63 10.53 -5.89
N ARG A 138 -9.59 10.50 -4.96
CA ARG A 138 -10.73 11.43 -5.03
C ARG A 138 -10.30 12.82 -4.56
N VAL A 139 -10.32 13.74 -5.50
CA VAL A 139 -10.10 15.18 -5.25
C VAL A 139 -11.12 15.68 -4.22
N GLY A 140 -10.65 16.35 -3.16
CA GLY A 140 -11.52 16.89 -2.10
C GLY A 140 -11.50 16.12 -0.78
N TRP A 141 -10.42 15.40 -0.47
CA TRP A 141 -10.26 14.71 0.80
C TRP A 141 -10.22 15.70 1.99
N THR A 142 -11.36 15.89 2.64
CA THR A 142 -11.54 16.79 3.81
C THR A 142 -11.34 16.09 5.16
N GLY A 143 -11.04 14.79 5.17
CA GLY A 143 -10.88 14.02 6.42
C GLY A 143 -12.20 13.66 7.13
N THR A 144 -13.35 14.02 6.59
CA THR A 144 -14.68 13.71 7.16
C THR A 144 -15.31 12.51 6.47
N ASN A 145 -15.97 11.64 7.27
CA ASN A 145 -16.75 10.52 6.75
C ASN A 145 -18.11 11.02 6.22
N GLU A 146 -18.12 11.78 5.13
CA GLU A 146 -19.40 12.06 4.47
C GLU A 146 -19.87 10.80 3.75
N LYS A 147 -21.07 10.32 4.15
CA LYS A 147 -21.80 9.29 3.43
C LYS A 147 -22.01 9.76 2.00
N GLN A 148 -21.34 9.14 1.04
CA GLN A 148 -21.62 9.42 -0.35
C GLN A 148 -23.02 8.90 -0.69
N SER A 149 -23.93 9.82 -0.93
CA SER A 149 -25.21 9.53 -1.57
C SER A 149 -24.93 8.95 -2.96
N GLY A 150 -25.42 7.75 -3.22
CA GLY A 150 -25.21 7.05 -4.48
C GLY A 150 -25.67 7.86 -5.69
N LYS A 151 -24.73 8.28 -6.51
CA LYS A 151 -25.05 8.65 -7.90
C LYS A 151 -25.22 7.36 -8.69
N THR A 152 -26.35 7.22 -9.34
CA THR A 152 -26.65 6.05 -10.18
C THR A 152 -25.71 5.99 -11.39
N SER A 153 -25.42 4.78 -11.87
CA SER A 153 -24.53 4.48 -12.99
C SER A 153 -24.80 5.25 -14.30
N ALA A 154 -25.99 5.86 -14.43
CA ALA A 154 -26.35 6.70 -15.57
C ALA A 154 -25.78 8.14 -15.50
N GLN A 155 -25.42 8.64 -14.32
CA GLN A 155 -24.83 9.98 -14.13
C GLN A 155 -23.31 9.97 -14.25
N ALA A 156 -22.66 8.83 -14.03
CA ALA A 156 -21.20 8.66 -14.18
C ALA A 156 -20.72 8.75 -15.65
N LYS A 157 -21.63 8.64 -16.65
CA LYS A 157 -21.28 8.70 -18.08
C LYS A 157 -21.02 10.11 -18.62
N LYS A 158 -21.18 11.16 -17.82
CA LYS A 158 -21.00 12.57 -18.26
C LYS A 158 -19.81 13.31 -17.62
N GLU A 159 -19.18 12.73 -16.62
CA GLU A 159 -17.94 13.33 -16.09
C GLU A 159 -16.77 12.88 -16.98
N LYS A 160 -16.11 13.86 -17.59
CA LYS A 160 -14.86 13.63 -18.31
C LYS A 160 -13.93 12.86 -17.38
N ASN A 161 -13.47 11.68 -17.82
CA ASN A 161 -12.53 10.86 -17.04
C ASN A 161 -11.34 11.76 -16.62
N PRO A 162 -11.17 12.08 -15.34
CA PRO A 162 -10.05 12.90 -14.89
C PRO A 162 -8.69 12.21 -15.09
N TYR A 163 -8.72 10.92 -15.40
CA TYR A 163 -7.55 10.10 -15.71
C TYR A 163 -7.53 9.78 -17.21
N ALA A 164 -7.58 10.81 -18.07
CA ALA A 164 -7.26 10.63 -19.47
C ALA A 164 -5.86 10.03 -19.55
N VAL A 165 -5.70 8.98 -20.35
CA VAL A 165 -4.37 8.44 -20.66
C VAL A 165 -3.59 9.56 -21.34
N LEU A 166 -2.57 10.07 -20.64
CA LEU A 166 -1.68 11.11 -21.15
C LEU A 166 -0.74 10.49 -22.19
N THR A 167 -0.36 11.27 -23.16
CA THR A 167 0.78 10.90 -24.02
C THR A 167 2.05 10.92 -23.17
N PRO A 168 3.13 10.21 -23.58
CA PRO A 168 4.39 10.23 -22.85
C PRO A 168 4.97 11.64 -22.63
N GLN A 169 4.75 12.54 -23.55
CA GLN A 169 5.14 13.94 -23.44
C GLN A 169 4.31 14.70 -22.39
N GLU A 170 2.99 14.53 -22.42
CA GLU A 170 2.09 15.13 -21.43
C GLU A 170 2.37 14.59 -20.03
N GLU A 171 2.68 13.30 -19.89
CA GLU A 171 3.08 12.70 -18.61
C GLU A 171 4.38 13.31 -18.10
N LEU A 172 5.39 13.49 -18.96
CA LEU A 172 6.66 14.11 -18.62
C LEU A 172 6.49 15.52 -18.02
N GLU A 173 5.54 16.30 -18.55
CA GLU A 173 5.23 17.64 -18.08
C GLU A 173 4.55 17.68 -16.70
N THR A 174 4.01 16.55 -16.23
CA THR A 174 3.36 16.46 -14.90
C THR A 174 4.35 16.27 -13.76
N PHE A 175 5.62 15.96 -14.03
CA PHE A 175 6.59 15.70 -12.97
C PHE A 175 7.06 16.97 -12.28
N GLU A 176 6.83 17.07 -10.98
CA GLU A 176 7.44 18.08 -10.12
C GLU A 176 8.82 17.60 -9.67
N LEU A 177 9.86 18.21 -10.20
CA LEU A 177 11.24 17.81 -9.92
C LEU A 177 11.90 18.77 -8.91
N THR A 178 12.76 18.20 -8.07
CA THR A 178 13.64 18.99 -7.21
C THR A 178 14.59 19.82 -8.07
N PRO A 179 14.88 21.11 -7.70
CA PRO A 179 15.82 21.94 -8.45
C PRO A 179 17.15 21.24 -8.70
N GLY A 180 17.63 21.28 -9.94
CA GLY A 180 18.88 20.63 -10.37
C GLY A 180 18.68 19.24 -10.99
N TYR A 181 17.44 18.73 -11.02
CA TYR A 181 17.11 17.48 -11.71
C TYR A 181 16.30 17.76 -12.97
N VAL A 182 16.46 16.91 -13.96
CA VAL A 182 15.72 16.94 -15.24
C VAL A 182 15.17 15.54 -15.48
N ALA A 183 13.90 15.47 -15.89
CA ALA A 183 13.31 14.23 -16.39
C ALA A 183 13.50 14.15 -17.89
N GLU A 184 13.92 13.00 -18.37
CA GLU A 184 14.15 12.74 -19.79
C GLU A 184 13.33 11.52 -20.22
N LEU A 185 12.59 11.64 -21.32
CA LEU A 185 11.86 10.52 -21.90
C LEU A 185 12.82 9.64 -22.69
N VAL A 186 13.21 8.50 -22.11
CA VAL A 186 14.14 7.55 -22.74
C VAL A 186 13.41 6.57 -23.67
N ALA A 187 12.25 6.06 -23.24
CA ALA A 187 11.44 5.12 -24.01
C ALA A 187 9.98 5.16 -23.56
N ALA A 188 9.07 4.88 -24.47
CA ALA A 188 7.64 4.77 -24.21
C ALA A 188 7.01 3.73 -25.15
N GLU A 189 5.74 3.40 -24.93
CA GLU A 189 4.98 2.57 -25.87
C GLU A 189 4.92 3.23 -27.27
N PRO A 190 5.00 2.44 -28.35
CA PRO A 190 5.02 0.97 -28.39
C PRO A 190 6.42 0.35 -28.29
N LEU A 191 7.47 1.16 -28.11
CA LEU A 191 8.86 0.70 -28.11
C LEU A 191 9.16 -0.17 -26.88
N VAL A 192 8.61 0.17 -25.73
CA VAL A 192 8.74 -0.56 -24.47
C VAL A 192 7.36 -0.76 -23.88
N GLN A 193 7.02 -2.01 -23.51
CA GLN A 193 5.79 -2.36 -22.84
C GLN A 193 6.10 -3.06 -21.52
N GLU A 194 5.46 -2.64 -20.41
CA GLU A 194 5.58 -3.24 -19.08
C GLU A 194 7.04 -3.54 -18.65
N PRO A 195 7.95 -2.53 -18.63
CA PRO A 195 9.34 -2.77 -18.27
C PRO A 195 9.47 -3.25 -16.83
N VAL A 196 10.15 -4.37 -16.61
CA VAL A 196 10.39 -4.95 -15.27
C VAL A 196 11.71 -4.46 -14.70
N VAL A 197 12.70 -4.25 -15.53
CA VAL A 197 14.04 -3.78 -15.11
C VAL A 197 14.61 -2.89 -16.20
N THR A 198 15.25 -1.80 -15.79
CA THR A 198 16.08 -0.95 -16.66
C THR A 198 17.52 -0.99 -16.16
N VAL A 199 18.46 -1.24 -17.04
CA VAL A 199 19.91 -1.25 -16.74
C VAL A 199 20.62 -0.34 -17.73
N TRP A 200 21.60 0.40 -17.25
CA TRP A 200 22.48 1.22 -18.06
C TRP A 200 23.81 0.49 -18.27
N ASP A 201 24.37 0.58 -19.43
CA ASP A 201 25.74 0.10 -19.68
C ASP A 201 26.78 1.09 -19.14
N GLY A 202 28.07 0.78 -19.27
CA GLY A 202 29.16 1.61 -18.76
C GLY A 202 29.31 2.98 -19.44
N ASN A 203 28.50 3.29 -20.46
CA ASN A 203 28.50 4.55 -21.21
C ASN A 203 27.25 5.40 -20.93
N GLY A 204 26.31 4.92 -20.13
CA GLY A 204 25.06 5.59 -19.74
C GLY A 204 23.87 5.25 -20.59
#